data_e3ab40af462437a0ba25e7642e84c269
#
_entry.id   e3ab40af462437a0ba25e7642e84c269
#
_cell.length_a   1.000
_cell.length_b   1.000
_cell.length_c   1.000
_cell.angle_alpha   90.00
_cell.angle_beta   90.00
_cell.angle_gamma   90.00
#
_symmetry.space_group_name_H-M   'P 1'
#
loop_
_entity.id
_entity.type
_entity.pdbx_description
1 polymer ?
#
loop_
_entity_poly.entity_id
_entity_poly.type
_entity_poly.pdbx_seq_one_letter_code
_entity_poly.pdbx_strand_id
1 'polypeptide(L)'
;MIMICKKYGSYLVYEDGSCYSLHSNKFLKPYEKKEGYLQYTLQENGKKEVIRVHRLVGKLFLPLPENWKELQINHKDGNKKNNHYSNLEWCTSYENNKHARDNNLNNIAKSNHDRWQNKEWAEKTAKKISQNCNNKHTHNPRFKYWIEDEKGKNYTRIELKDLLGYSEGYIGLIISNASKGIIHPSLVKRKIRVINTKE
;
A
#
# COMPACT_ATOMS: atom_id res chain seq x y z
N MET A 1 -30.11 22.45 18.34
CA MET A 1 -29.88 21.34 17.40
C MET A 1 -29.94 20.04 18.19
N ILE A 2 -30.81 19.11 17.82
CA ILE A 2 -30.93 17.81 18.52
C ILE A 2 -29.85 16.90 17.95
N MET A 3 -28.88 16.52 18.76
CA MET A 3 -27.84 15.57 18.36
C MET A 3 -28.38 14.13 18.45
N ILE A 4 -28.21 13.37 17.40
CA ILE A 4 -28.65 11.97 17.35
C ILE A 4 -27.58 11.10 18.03
N CYS A 5 -28.00 10.21 18.94
CA CYS A 5 -27.12 9.24 19.54
C CYS A 5 -27.65 7.81 19.37
N LYS A 6 -26.74 6.84 19.37
CA LYS A 6 -27.05 5.42 19.36
C LYS A 6 -26.31 4.70 20.47
N LYS A 7 -26.95 3.65 20.99
CA LYS A 7 -26.39 2.85 22.08
C LYS A 7 -25.36 1.85 21.54
N TYR A 8 -24.22 1.75 22.23
CA TYR A 8 -23.19 0.75 22.01
C TYR A 8 -22.75 0.18 23.37
N GLY A 9 -23.27 -0.98 23.75
CA GLY A 9 -23.10 -1.51 25.10
C GLY A 9 -23.56 -0.53 26.17
N SER A 10 -22.68 -0.19 27.11
CA SER A 10 -22.90 0.79 28.19
C SER A 10 -22.54 2.23 27.80
N TYR A 11 -22.52 2.52 26.49
CA TYR A 11 -22.16 3.85 25.97
C TYR A 11 -23.24 4.40 25.06
N LEU A 12 -23.36 5.75 25.03
CA LEU A 12 -24.10 6.49 24.01
C LEU A 12 -23.10 7.16 23.09
N VAL A 13 -23.16 6.82 21.83
CA VAL A 13 -22.29 7.38 20.78
C VAL A 13 -23.12 8.37 19.97
N TYR A 14 -22.59 9.56 19.78
CA TYR A 14 -23.23 10.61 19.03
C TYR A 14 -22.73 10.65 17.58
N GLU A 15 -23.51 11.29 16.73
CA GLU A 15 -23.26 11.41 15.28
C GLU A 15 -21.95 12.14 14.93
N ASP A 16 -21.42 12.97 15.85
CA ASP A 16 -20.13 13.66 15.72
C ASP A 16 -18.93 12.82 16.20
N GLY A 17 -19.18 11.64 16.73
CA GLY A 17 -18.19 10.75 17.30
C GLY A 17 -17.93 10.95 18.79
N SER A 18 -18.61 11.88 19.46
CA SER A 18 -18.53 11.97 20.93
C SER A 18 -19.17 10.75 21.58
N CYS A 19 -18.68 10.37 22.75
CA CYS A 19 -19.08 9.15 23.45
C CYS A 19 -19.34 9.44 24.92
N TYR A 20 -20.54 9.11 25.41
CA TYR A 20 -20.93 9.23 26.79
C TYR A 20 -20.99 7.85 27.44
N SER A 21 -20.35 7.69 28.58
CA SER A 21 -20.38 6.46 29.38
C SER A 21 -21.52 6.49 30.37
N LEU A 22 -22.44 5.54 30.25
CA LEU A 22 -23.55 5.36 31.23
C LEU A 22 -23.04 4.83 32.56
N HIS A 23 -21.89 4.14 32.58
CA HIS A 23 -21.31 3.62 33.81
C HIS A 23 -20.65 4.72 34.64
N SER A 24 -19.93 5.64 34.01
CA SER A 24 -19.23 6.72 34.72
C SER A 24 -19.95 8.07 34.68
N ASN A 25 -21.14 8.13 34.04
CA ASN A 25 -21.97 9.32 33.86
C ASN A 25 -21.20 10.54 33.33
N LYS A 26 -20.32 10.33 32.32
CA LYS A 26 -19.52 11.42 31.74
C LYS A 26 -19.16 11.14 30.28
N PHE A 27 -18.86 12.21 29.55
CA PHE A 27 -18.26 12.11 28.25
C PHE A 27 -16.82 11.58 28.34
N LEU A 28 -16.50 10.65 27.44
CA LEU A 28 -15.15 10.13 27.34
C LEU A 28 -14.30 11.07 26.48
N LYS A 29 -13.04 11.25 26.88
CA LYS A 29 -12.05 11.95 26.07
C LYS A 29 -11.36 10.95 25.16
N PRO A 30 -11.45 11.10 23.82
CA PRO A 30 -10.70 10.25 22.92
C PRO A 30 -9.20 10.57 23.01
N TYR A 31 -8.36 9.59 22.76
CA TYR A 31 -6.93 9.81 22.64
C TYR A 31 -6.48 9.72 21.18
N GLU A 32 -5.50 10.53 20.81
CA GLU A 32 -4.97 10.60 19.46
C GLU A 32 -3.81 9.62 19.28
N LYS A 33 -3.85 8.84 18.23
CA LYS A 33 -2.74 7.99 17.79
C LYS A 33 -1.73 8.79 16.96
N LYS A 34 -0.50 8.29 16.88
CA LYS A 34 0.59 8.88 16.09
C LYS A 34 0.18 9.14 14.63
N GLU A 35 -0.72 8.31 14.09
CA GLU A 35 -1.24 8.44 12.73
C GLU A 35 -2.34 9.52 12.60
N GLY A 36 -2.70 10.22 13.70
CA GLY A 36 -3.69 11.29 13.75
C GLY A 36 -5.14 10.82 13.92
N TYR A 37 -5.40 9.52 14.11
CA TYR A 37 -6.73 9.00 14.35
C TYR A 37 -7.10 9.06 15.83
N LEU A 38 -8.38 9.40 16.11
CA LEU A 38 -8.95 9.35 17.43
C LEU A 38 -9.45 7.95 17.79
N GLN A 39 -9.24 7.54 19.04
CA GLN A 39 -9.66 6.24 19.58
C GLN A 39 -10.27 6.36 20.96
N TYR A 40 -11.17 5.43 21.28
CA TYR A 40 -11.63 5.18 22.64
C TYR A 40 -11.11 3.82 23.12
N THR A 41 -10.89 3.71 24.44
CA THR A 41 -10.82 2.44 25.14
C THR A 41 -12.12 2.26 25.89
N LEU A 42 -12.97 1.37 25.40
CA LEU A 42 -14.26 1.02 25.98
C LEU A 42 -14.10 -0.22 26.86
N GLN A 43 -14.85 -0.31 27.92
CA GLN A 43 -14.86 -1.48 28.80
C GLN A 43 -16.28 -2.00 28.98
N GLU A 44 -16.50 -3.26 28.62
CA GLU A 44 -17.79 -3.93 28.73
C GLU A 44 -17.58 -5.33 29.31
N ASN A 45 -18.34 -5.68 30.35
CA ASN A 45 -18.26 -6.99 31.01
C ASN A 45 -16.81 -7.44 31.35
N GLY A 46 -16.00 -6.52 31.88
CA GLY A 46 -14.60 -6.78 32.23
C GLY A 46 -13.62 -6.84 31.05
N LYS A 47 -14.11 -6.79 29.80
CA LYS A 47 -13.26 -6.79 28.60
C LYS A 47 -13.02 -5.36 28.13
N LYS A 48 -11.76 -5.07 27.76
CA LYS A 48 -11.36 -3.79 27.16
C LYS A 48 -11.33 -3.94 25.65
N GLU A 49 -12.00 -3.02 24.96
CA GLU A 49 -11.95 -2.88 23.49
C GLU A 49 -11.38 -1.52 23.13
N VAL A 50 -10.38 -1.51 22.26
CA VAL A 50 -9.82 -0.28 21.67
C VAL A 50 -10.42 -0.10 20.29
N ILE A 51 -11.20 0.97 20.11
CA ILE A 51 -11.91 1.22 18.86
C ILE A 51 -11.62 2.62 18.32
N ARG A 52 -11.39 2.71 17.00
CA ARG A 52 -11.25 4.00 16.32
C ARG A 52 -12.61 4.70 16.24
N VAL A 53 -12.65 6.01 16.52
CA VAL A 53 -13.90 6.79 16.56
C VAL A 53 -14.66 6.70 15.25
N HIS A 54 -14.01 6.92 14.09
CA HIS A 54 -14.66 6.80 12.79
C HIS A 54 -15.24 5.40 12.51
N ARG A 55 -14.56 4.31 12.99
CA ARG A 55 -15.11 2.94 12.86
C ARG A 55 -16.35 2.73 13.71
N LEU A 56 -16.36 3.31 14.92
CA LEU A 56 -17.51 3.25 15.82
C LEU A 56 -18.71 4.00 15.23
N VAL A 57 -18.48 5.22 14.75
CA VAL A 57 -19.51 6.04 14.10
C VAL A 57 -20.00 5.36 12.82
N GLY A 58 -19.11 4.87 11.97
CA GLY A 58 -19.49 4.19 10.74
C GLY A 58 -20.36 2.97 10.96
N LYS A 59 -20.02 2.13 11.96
CA LYS A 59 -20.86 0.98 12.35
C LYS A 59 -22.26 1.36 12.81
N LEU A 60 -22.41 2.51 13.46
CA LEU A 60 -23.67 2.90 14.08
C LEU A 60 -24.55 3.79 13.18
N PHE A 61 -23.95 4.65 12.37
CA PHE A 61 -24.67 5.71 11.66
C PHE A 61 -24.69 5.57 10.14
N LEU A 62 -23.74 4.88 9.55
CA LEU A 62 -23.75 4.61 8.11
C LEU A 62 -24.55 3.33 7.81
N PRO A 63 -25.13 3.20 6.60
CA PRO A 63 -25.61 1.92 6.11
C PRO A 63 -24.49 0.89 6.19
N LEU A 64 -24.75 -0.26 6.83
CA LEU A 64 -23.73 -1.27 7.08
C LEU A 64 -23.72 -2.29 5.93
N PRO A 65 -22.67 -2.31 5.07
CA PRO A 65 -22.55 -3.29 4.00
C PRO A 65 -22.33 -4.70 4.57
N GLU A 66 -22.70 -5.73 3.86
CA GLU A 66 -22.47 -7.13 4.29
C GLU A 66 -20.97 -7.42 4.54
N ASN A 67 -20.10 -6.89 3.67
CA ASN A 67 -18.66 -7.05 3.74
C ASN A 67 -17.93 -5.94 4.52
N TRP A 68 -18.61 -5.21 5.41
CA TRP A 68 -18.06 -4.06 6.15
C TRP A 68 -16.73 -4.32 6.87
N LYS A 69 -16.46 -5.59 7.22
CA LYS A 69 -15.22 -5.98 7.91
C LYS A 69 -13.98 -5.82 7.01
N GLU A 70 -14.16 -5.98 5.71
CA GLU A 70 -13.11 -5.86 4.69
C GLU A 70 -12.96 -4.42 4.21
N LEU A 71 -13.98 -3.58 4.44
CA LEU A 71 -13.98 -2.19 4.04
C LEU A 71 -13.27 -1.29 5.06
N GLN A 72 -12.75 -0.20 4.53
CA GLN A 72 -12.21 0.91 5.31
C GLN A 72 -13.28 2.00 5.47
N ILE A 73 -13.03 2.94 6.38
CA ILE A 73 -13.78 4.19 6.44
C ILE A 73 -12.87 5.32 6.03
N ASN A 74 -13.31 6.05 5.00
CA ASN A 74 -12.68 7.26 4.52
C ASN A 74 -13.29 8.51 5.19
N HIS A 75 -12.46 9.53 5.43
CA HIS A 75 -12.89 10.88 5.78
C HIS A 75 -12.93 11.69 4.49
N LYS A 76 -14.12 12.09 4.04
CA LYS A 76 -14.33 12.78 2.75
C LYS A 76 -13.53 14.08 2.63
N ASP A 77 -13.36 14.79 3.76
CA ASP A 77 -12.56 16.02 3.85
C ASP A 77 -11.06 15.78 4.10
N GLY A 78 -10.64 14.52 4.24
CA GLY A 78 -9.26 14.13 4.60
C GLY A 78 -8.85 14.42 6.05
N ASN A 79 -9.73 15.03 6.86
CA ASN A 79 -9.44 15.34 8.26
C ASN A 79 -9.80 14.17 9.18
N LYS A 80 -8.79 13.46 9.66
CA LYS A 80 -8.92 12.28 10.53
C LYS A 80 -9.59 12.58 11.89
N LYS A 81 -9.73 13.84 12.25
CA LYS A 81 -10.38 14.29 13.50
C LYS A 81 -11.86 14.61 13.32
N ASN A 82 -12.32 14.85 12.09
CA ASN A 82 -13.72 15.10 11.78
C ASN A 82 -14.47 13.78 11.63
N ASN A 83 -14.98 13.25 12.74
CA ASN A 83 -15.65 11.95 12.79
C ASN A 83 -17.19 12.05 12.69
N HIS A 84 -17.73 13.20 12.27
CA HIS A 84 -19.15 13.32 12.03
C HIS A 84 -19.59 12.36 10.91
N TYR A 85 -20.69 11.64 11.08
CA TYR A 85 -21.11 10.57 10.17
C TYR A 85 -21.28 11.04 8.71
N SER A 86 -21.72 12.28 8.47
CA SER A 86 -21.88 12.83 7.12
C SER A 86 -20.55 12.99 6.38
N ASN A 87 -19.43 13.08 7.12
CA ASN A 87 -18.08 13.16 6.57
C ASN A 87 -17.45 11.78 6.34
N LEU A 88 -18.11 10.71 6.75
CA LEU A 88 -17.58 9.36 6.68
C LEU A 88 -18.27 8.55 5.57
N GLU A 89 -17.54 7.62 4.98
CA GLU A 89 -18.05 6.66 4.00
C GLU A 89 -17.30 5.34 4.06
N TRP A 90 -18.01 4.24 3.77
CA TRP A 90 -17.37 2.95 3.55
C TRP A 90 -16.71 2.92 2.18
N CYS A 91 -15.47 2.46 2.13
CA CYS A 91 -14.72 2.36 0.88
C CYS A 91 -13.77 1.17 0.89
N THR A 92 -13.38 0.73 -0.29
CA THR A 92 -12.29 -0.23 -0.46
C THR A 92 -10.94 0.42 -0.20
N SER A 93 -9.91 -0.39 0.03
CA SER A 93 -8.53 0.10 0.16
C SER A 93 -8.06 0.84 -1.11
N TYR A 94 -8.51 0.40 -2.28
CA TYR A 94 -8.19 1.06 -3.56
C TYR A 94 -8.79 2.47 -3.64
N GLU A 95 -10.08 2.61 -3.33
CA GLU A 95 -10.79 3.90 -3.34
C GLU A 95 -10.20 4.88 -2.32
N ASN A 96 -9.91 4.40 -1.11
CA ASN A 96 -9.28 5.21 -0.07
C ASN A 96 -7.89 5.72 -0.50
N ASN A 97 -7.08 4.86 -1.11
CA ASN A 97 -5.76 5.25 -1.63
C ASN A 97 -5.88 6.20 -2.82
N LYS A 98 -6.90 6.03 -3.68
CA LYS A 98 -7.18 6.95 -4.77
C LYS A 98 -7.58 8.32 -4.24
N HIS A 99 -8.54 8.38 -3.31
CA HIS A 99 -8.94 9.63 -2.65
C HIS A 99 -7.76 10.37 -2.02
N ALA A 100 -6.88 9.64 -1.31
CA ALA A 100 -5.69 10.22 -0.70
C ALA A 100 -4.68 10.79 -1.71
N ARG A 101 -4.56 10.19 -2.90
CA ARG A 101 -3.72 10.71 -4.00
C ARG A 101 -4.35 11.95 -4.64
N ASP A 102 -5.62 11.88 -4.97
CA ASP A 102 -6.33 12.93 -5.70
C ASP A 102 -6.41 14.23 -4.86
N ASN A 103 -6.45 14.09 -3.54
CA ASN A 103 -6.49 15.21 -2.59
C ASN A 103 -5.11 15.55 -1.96
N ASN A 104 -4.01 15.00 -2.47
CA ASN A 104 -2.66 15.21 -1.96
C ASN A 104 -2.49 14.95 -0.44
N LEU A 105 -3.30 14.06 0.11
CA LEU A 105 -3.24 13.68 1.53
C LEU A 105 -2.08 12.72 1.85
N ASN A 106 -1.46 12.14 0.83
CA ASN A 106 -0.31 11.28 0.94
C ASN A 106 0.98 12.11 0.99
N ASN A 107 1.61 12.18 2.15
CA ASN A 107 2.94 12.80 2.30
C ASN A 107 4.08 11.99 1.66
N ILE A 108 3.78 10.99 0.81
CA ILE A 108 4.80 10.11 0.20
C ILE A 108 5.75 10.92 -0.68
N ALA A 109 5.22 11.83 -1.50
CA ALA A 109 6.05 12.70 -2.35
C ALA A 109 6.95 13.61 -1.51
N LYS A 110 6.40 14.24 -0.48
CA LYS A 110 7.16 15.08 0.46
C LYS A 110 8.19 14.27 1.24
N SER A 111 7.79 13.13 1.79
CA SER A 111 8.70 12.24 2.53
C SER A 111 9.83 11.71 1.65
N ASN A 112 9.55 11.39 0.39
CA ASN A 112 10.59 11.00 -0.56
C ASN A 112 11.50 12.17 -0.92
N HIS A 113 10.91 13.36 -1.16
CA HIS A 113 11.69 14.58 -1.40
C HIS A 113 12.61 14.89 -0.22
N ASP A 114 12.10 14.91 1.00
CA ASP A 114 12.87 15.19 2.22
C ASP A 114 13.99 14.14 2.44
N ARG A 115 13.73 12.88 2.10
CA ARG A 115 14.75 11.81 2.14
C ARG A 115 15.87 12.05 1.13
N TRP A 116 15.55 12.46 -0.10
CA TRP A 116 16.55 12.75 -1.13
C TRP A 116 17.33 14.02 -0.86
N GLN A 117 16.79 14.97 -0.10
CA GLN A 117 17.51 16.16 0.39
C GLN A 117 18.50 15.81 1.50
N ASN A 118 18.31 14.70 2.19
CA ASN A 118 19.30 14.20 3.16
C ASN A 118 20.46 13.55 2.42
N LYS A 119 21.57 14.31 2.31
CA LYS A 119 22.77 13.92 1.55
C LYS A 119 23.35 12.57 2.00
N GLU A 120 23.41 12.33 3.30
CA GLU A 120 23.91 11.06 3.87
C GLU A 120 23.03 9.87 3.47
N TRP A 121 21.70 10.03 3.54
CA TRP A 121 20.76 9.00 3.14
C TRP A 121 20.80 8.75 1.63
N ALA A 122 20.92 9.81 0.82
CA ALA A 122 21.01 9.72 -0.63
C ALA A 122 22.29 8.97 -1.05
N GLU A 123 23.45 9.30 -0.47
CA GLU A 123 24.73 8.63 -0.74
C GLU A 123 24.71 7.16 -0.30
N LYS A 124 24.17 6.86 0.89
CA LYS A 124 24.02 5.50 1.40
C LYS A 124 23.09 4.65 0.51
N THR A 125 22.03 5.26 0.03
CA THR A 125 21.08 4.61 -0.88
C THR A 125 21.68 4.40 -2.27
N ALA A 126 22.39 5.40 -2.81
CA ALA A 126 23.10 5.28 -4.09
C ALA A 126 24.19 4.18 -4.03
N LYS A 127 24.97 4.11 -2.94
CA LYS A 127 25.91 3.01 -2.72
C LYS A 127 25.25 1.64 -2.69
N LYS A 128 24.13 1.51 -1.97
CA LYS A 128 23.33 0.27 -1.92
C LYS A 128 22.79 -0.13 -3.31
N ILE A 129 22.29 0.83 -4.06
CA ILE A 129 21.78 0.60 -5.42
C ILE A 129 22.94 0.17 -6.33
N SER A 130 24.09 0.86 -6.27
CA SER A 130 25.29 0.52 -7.05
C SER A 130 25.83 -0.89 -6.69
N GLN A 131 25.93 -1.23 -5.41
CA GLN A 131 26.32 -2.56 -4.96
C GLN A 131 25.34 -3.63 -5.43
N ASN A 132 24.04 -3.39 -5.34
CA ASN A 132 23.02 -4.31 -5.86
C ASN A 132 23.04 -4.40 -7.39
N CYS A 133 23.41 -3.33 -8.10
CA CYS A 133 23.59 -3.35 -9.54
C CYS A 133 24.84 -4.12 -9.94
N ASN A 134 25.92 -4.00 -9.19
CA ASN A 134 27.16 -4.73 -9.46
C ASN A 134 27.06 -6.23 -9.11
N ASN A 135 26.20 -6.61 -8.17
CA ASN A 135 25.88 -8.00 -7.84
C ASN A 135 24.87 -8.67 -8.80
N LYS A 136 24.45 -7.97 -9.87
CA LYS A 136 23.45 -8.50 -10.81
C LYS A 136 23.92 -9.64 -11.70
N HIS A 137 25.22 -9.98 -11.67
CA HIS A 137 25.74 -11.15 -12.37
C HIS A 137 25.75 -12.43 -11.51
N THR A 138 25.37 -12.34 -10.25
CA THR A 138 25.22 -13.50 -9.38
C THR A 138 23.74 -13.84 -9.21
N HIS A 139 23.45 -15.10 -9.39
CA HIS A 139 22.19 -15.82 -9.20
C HIS A 139 21.19 -15.12 -8.25
N ASN A 140 20.33 -14.25 -8.81
CA ASN A 140 19.24 -13.69 -8.05
C ASN A 140 18.01 -14.60 -8.20
N PRO A 141 17.56 -15.30 -7.15
CA PRO A 141 16.43 -16.24 -7.22
C PRO A 141 15.08 -15.60 -7.62
N ARG A 142 15.04 -14.26 -7.75
CA ARG A 142 13.86 -13.54 -8.26
C ARG A 142 13.79 -13.48 -9.79
N PHE A 143 14.89 -13.80 -10.50
CA PHE A 143 14.86 -13.88 -11.97
C PHE A 143 14.44 -15.27 -12.40
N LYS A 144 13.27 -15.34 -13.01
CA LYS A 144 12.66 -16.57 -13.53
C LYS A 144 13.44 -17.18 -14.72
N TYR A 145 14.37 -16.45 -15.31
CA TYR A 145 15.00 -16.83 -16.56
C TYR A 145 16.47 -16.40 -16.63
N TRP A 146 17.31 -17.25 -17.19
CA TRP A 146 18.67 -16.94 -17.62
C TRP A 146 18.69 -16.74 -19.14
N ILE A 147 19.53 -15.84 -19.60
CA ILE A 147 19.74 -15.57 -21.01
C ILE A 147 21.23 -15.79 -21.27
N GLU A 148 21.58 -16.83 -22.00
CA GLU A 148 22.97 -17.16 -22.27
C GLU A 148 23.18 -17.49 -23.75
N ASP A 149 24.43 -17.31 -24.25
CA ASP A 149 24.84 -17.79 -25.57
C ASP A 149 25.50 -19.18 -25.48
N GLU A 150 25.90 -19.73 -26.62
CA GLU A 150 26.56 -21.02 -26.73
C GLU A 150 27.91 -21.09 -25.99
N LYS A 151 28.53 -19.94 -25.69
CA LYS A 151 29.79 -19.82 -24.97
C LYS A 151 29.60 -19.70 -23.46
N GLY A 152 28.36 -19.75 -22.96
CA GLY A 152 28.01 -19.61 -21.56
C GLY A 152 28.04 -18.17 -21.06
N LYS A 153 28.07 -17.16 -21.94
CA LYS A 153 27.99 -15.77 -21.54
C LYS A 153 26.54 -15.40 -21.22
N ASN A 154 26.33 -14.90 -20.02
CA ASN A 154 25.04 -14.44 -19.56
C ASN A 154 24.76 -12.98 -19.99
N TYR A 155 23.53 -12.70 -20.37
CA TYR A 155 23.06 -11.38 -20.79
C TYR A 155 22.01 -10.82 -19.84
N THR A 156 22.17 -9.54 -19.48
CA THR A 156 21.11 -8.77 -18.86
C THR A 156 20.11 -8.28 -19.91
N ARG A 157 18.94 -7.82 -19.47
CA ARG A 157 17.96 -7.18 -20.37
C ARG A 157 18.53 -5.99 -21.12
N ILE A 158 19.37 -5.21 -20.46
CA ILE A 158 19.99 -4.01 -21.05
C ILE A 158 20.98 -4.42 -22.12
N GLU A 159 21.89 -5.36 -21.83
CA GLU A 159 22.85 -5.88 -22.82
C GLU A 159 22.15 -6.54 -24.01
N LEU A 160 21.04 -7.23 -23.76
CA LEU A 160 20.25 -7.83 -24.84
C LEU A 160 19.53 -6.75 -25.68
N LYS A 161 19.06 -5.69 -25.08
CA LYS A 161 18.50 -4.52 -25.76
C LYS A 161 19.53 -3.89 -26.69
N ASP A 162 20.73 -3.62 -26.17
CA ASP A 162 21.81 -3.00 -26.96
C ASP A 162 22.29 -3.94 -28.07
N LEU A 163 22.37 -5.23 -27.79
CA LEU A 163 22.77 -6.25 -28.75
C LEU A 163 21.75 -6.45 -29.88
N LEU A 164 20.46 -6.38 -29.60
CA LEU A 164 19.38 -6.65 -30.55
C LEU A 164 18.79 -5.38 -31.18
N GLY A 165 19.04 -4.22 -30.62
CA GLY A 165 18.54 -2.91 -31.09
C GLY A 165 17.04 -2.69 -30.88
N TYR A 166 16.40 -3.39 -29.94
CA TYR A 166 14.97 -3.26 -29.65
C TYR A 166 14.73 -2.44 -28.37
N SER A 167 13.50 -1.94 -28.21
CA SER A 167 13.10 -1.28 -26.97
C SER A 167 13.09 -2.26 -25.79
N GLU A 168 13.28 -1.74 -24.56
CA GLU A 168 13.31 -2.56 -23.34
C GLU A 168 12.01 -3.35 -23.12
N GLY A 169 10.86 -2.74 -23.44
CA GLY A 169 9.55 -3.41 -23.38
C GLY A 169 9.44 -4.57 -24.35
N TYR A 170 9.97 -4.41 -25.56
CA TYR A 170 9.96 -5.46 -26.57
C TYR A 170 10.92 -6.61 -26.21
N ILE A 171 12.08 -6.30 -25.62
CA ILE A 171 12.98 -7.33 -25.06
C ILE A 171 12.29 -8.15 -23.98
N GLY A 172 11.50 -7.48 -23.10
CA GLY A 172 10.68 -8.18 -22.10
C GLY A 172 9.68 -9.16 -22.71
N LEU A 173 9.07 -8.79 -23.83
CA LEU A 173 8.15 -9.66 -24.59
C LEU A 173 8.88 -10.84 -25.22
N ILE A 174 10.05 -10.60 -25.86
CA ILE A 174 10.88 -11.65 -26.46
C ILE A 174 11.26 -12.70 -25.40
N ILE A 175 11.70 -12.27 -24.22
CA ILE A 175 12.09 -13.16 -23.11
C ILE A 175 10.87 -13.95 -22.62
N SER A 176 9.73 -13.28 -22.42
CA SER A 176 8.49 -13.92 -21.97
C SER A 176 7.97 -14.96 -22.97
N ASN A 177 8.10 -14.69 -24.26
CA ASN A 177 7.71 -15.63 -25.32
C ASN A 177 8.67 -16.82 -25.39
N ALA A 178 9.97 -16.58 -25.31
CA ALA A 178 10.98 -17.63 -25.32
C ALA A 178 10.82 -18.60 -24.15
N SER A 179 10.42 -18.11 -22.98
CA SER A 179 10.12 -18.96 -21.82
C SER A 179 8.87 -19.85 -21.99
N LYS A 180 8.04 -19.56 -23.00
CA LYS A 180 6.87 -20.36 -23.41
C LYS A 180 7.15 -21.24 -24.63
N GLY A 181 8.42 -21.33 -25.04
CA GLY A 181 8.83 -22.09 -26.20
C GLY A 181 8.71 -21.34 -27.57
N ILE A 182 8.26 -20.07 -27.53
CA ILE A 182 8.15 -19.25 -28.76
C ILE A 182 9.43 -18.43 -28.90
N ILE A 183 10.37 -18.93 -29.75
CA ILE A 183 11.71 -18.35 -29.87
C ILE A 183 11.73 -17.28 -30.96
N HIS A 184 12.15 -16.07 -30.60
CA HIS A 184 12.27 -14.97 -31.55
C HIS A 184 13.47 -15.22 -32.52
N PRO A 185 13.32 -14.97 -33.85
CA PRO A 185 14.38 -15.24 -34.84
C PRO A 185 15.73 -14.57 -34.53
N SER A 186 15.72 -13.39 -33.91
CA SER A 186 16.96 -12.70 -33.52
C SER A 186 17.77 -13.44 -32.47
N LEU A 187 17.11 -14.19 -31.56
CA LEU A 187 17.79 -15.05 -30.57
C LEU A 187 18.42 -16.26 -31.26
N VAL A 188 17.68 -16.90 -32.18
CA VAL A 188 18.17 -18.04 -32.95
C VAL A 188 19.40 -17.65 -33.75
N LYS A 189 19.35 -16.54 -34.49
CA LYS A 189 20.46 -16.03 -35.30
C LYS A 189 21.74 -15.79 -34.50
N ARG A 190 21.60 -15.43 -33.22
CA ARG A 190 22.74 -15.15 -32.34
C ARG A 190 23.03 -16.30 -31.37
N LYS A 191 22.33 -17.43 -31.52
CA LYS A 191 22.48 -18.62 -30.67
C LYS A 191 22.33 -18.35 -29.19
N ILE A 192 21.35 -17.48 -28.84
CA ILE A 192 21.03 -17.07 -27.47
C ILE A 192 19.85 -17.90 -26.98
N ARG A 193 19.97 -18.47 -25.80
CA ARG A 193 18.94 -19.27 -25.13
C ARG A 193 18.36 -18.53 -23.93
N VAL A 194 17.06 -18.73 -23.66
CA VAL A 194 16.39 -18.31 -22.46
C VAL A 194 16.09 -19.56 -21.64
N ILE A 195 16.72 -19.69 -20.50
CA ILE A 195 16.62 -20.85 -19.62
C ILE A 195 15.68 -20.53 -18.46
N ASN A 196 14.71 -21.42 -18.23
CA ASN A 196 13.82 -21.31 -17.07
C ASN A 196 14.52 -21.87 -15.84
N THR A 197 14.63 -21.10 -14.73
CA THR A 197 15.32 -21.53 -13.52
C THR A 197 14.45 -22.41 -12.59
N LYS A 198 13.28 -22.84 -13.07
CA LYS A 198 12.34 -23.69 -12.32
C LYS A 198 12.34 -25.16 -12.72
N GLU A 199 13.27 -25.57 -13.57
CA GLU A 199 13.52 -26.99 -13.88
C GLU A 199 14.72 -27.51 -13.11
#